data_a3d93101529b51606ce97ad9d5ecf70e
#
_entry.id   a3d93101529b51606ce97ad9d5ecf70e
#
_cell.length_a   1.000
_cell.length_b   1.000
_cell.length_c   1.000
_cell.angle_alpha   90.00
_cell.angle_beta   90.00
_cell.angle_gamma   90.00
#
_symmetry.space_group_name_H-M   'P 1'
#
loop_
_entity.id
_entity.type
_entity.pdbx_description
1 polymer ?
#
loop_
_entity_poly.entity_id
_entity_poly.type
_entity_poly.pdbx_seq_one_letter_code
_entity_poly.pdbx_strand_id
1 'polypeptide(L)'
;MCNCDDHDHDHNNGHISRRTALRGGMAASVAGAATAIGAGSASAQAADPYADPAEPALPPSNMKLDLSRAALVVTDPQIDFLSPDGVTWGVVGKSVTEHNTVANIETLFRTAKAANITVAVSPHYYYPTDHGWKFEGALEKLMHKIGMFDRKGALNLDGFDGSGADWMPQYKQYIEDGETIVTSPHKVYGNDTNDLSLQLRKRGVDQVILSGMSANLCTESHMRELLEQGFEVAVVKDATAAAMLPEGDGYLAALTNFRYMANAVWTTEETVGMINSAG
;
A
#
# COMPACT_ATOMS: atom_id res chain seq x y z
N MET A 1 54.55 1.53 38.50
CA MET A 1 54.81 0.24 39.15
C MET A 1 53.51 -0.24 39.75
N CYS A 2 52.85 -1.16 39.12
CA CYS A 2 51.94 -2.16 39.71
C CYS A 2 51.64 -3.14 38.57
N ASN A 3 52.19 -4.33 38.74
CA ASN A 3 51.86 -5.53 38.00
C ASN A 3 50.41 -5.93 38.32
N CYS A 4 49.68 -6.44 37.34
CA CYS A 4 48.56 -7.33 37.58
C CYS A 4 48.65 -8.47 36.57
N ASP A 5 48.64 -9.65 37.11
CA ASP A 5 48.88 -10.94 36.49
C ASP A 5 47.73 -11.39 35.60
N ASP A 6 48.10 -12.17 34.57
CA ASP A 6 47.27 -12.99 33.71
C ASP A 6 46.45 -14.00 34.49
N HIS A 7 45.17 -14.12 34.15
CA HIS A 7 44.39 -15.34 34.36
C HIS A 7 43.65 -15.71 33.07
N ASP A 8 44.25 -16.68 32.39
CA ASP A 8 43.63 -17.52 31.35
C ASP A 8 42.40 -18.23 31.96
N HIS A 9 41.24 -17.99 31.41
CA HIS A 9 40.09 -18.90 31.48
C HIS A 9 39.60 -19.28 30.11
N ASP A 10 40.06 -20.46 29.68
CA ASP A 10 39.56 -21.24 28.56
C ASP A 10 38.05 -21.54 28.78
N HIS A 11 37.18 -20.90 28.02
CA HIS A 11 35.79 -21.31 27.83
C HIS A 11 35.51 -21.65 26.36
N ASN A 12 35.68 -22.92 26.09
CA ASN A 12 35.25 -23.60 24.88
C ASN A 12 33.72 -23.51 24.77
N ASN A 13 33.21 -22.49 24.11
CA ASN A 13 31.80 -22.37 23.70
C ASN A 13 31.68 -22.60 22.21
N GLY A 14 31.21 -23.82 21.86
CA GLY A 14 30.90 -24.20 20.51
C GLY A 14 29.84 -23.28 19.87
N HIS A 15 30.30 -22.35 19.06
CA HIS A 15 29.46 -21.55 18.20
C HIS A 15 28.88 -22.42 17.09
N ILE A 16 27.64 -22.84 17.23
CA ILE A 16 26.86 -23.38 16.11
C ILE A 16 26.53 -22.22 15.17
N SER A 17 27.24 -22.19 14.05
CA SER A 17 26.99 -21.22 12.99
C SER A 17 25.58 -21.37 12.41
N ARG A 18 24.79 -20.31 12.42
CA ARG A 18 23.44 -20.22 11.84
C ARG A 18 23.40 -20.46 10.31
N ARG A 19 24.53 -20.72 9.68
CA ARG A 19 24.64 -21.01 8.24
C ARG A 19 24.45 -22.48 7.86
N THR A 20 24.39 -23.40 8.82
CA THR A 20 24.33 -24.86 8.53
C THR A 20 22.91 -25.42 8.52
N ALA A 21 21.90 -24.67 8.93
CA ALA A 21 20.51 -25.14 9.02
C ALA A 21 19.72 -25.11 7.69
N LEU A 22 20.29 -24.61 6.59
CA LEU A 22 19.60 -24.47 5.29
C LEU A 22 20.11 -25.40 4.18
N ARG A 23 20.89 -26.44 4.53
CA ARG A 23 21.34 -27.44 3.57
C ARG A 23 21.06 -28.86 4.04
N GLY A 24 19.81 -29.26 3.96
CA GLY A 24 19.42 -30.63 4.26
C GLY A 24 18.04 -30.96 3.71
N GLY A 25 18.02 -31.72 2.60
CA GLY A 25 16.80 -32.35 2.09
C GLY A 25 16.40 -31.84 0.70
N MET A 26 16.71 -32.52 -0.35
CA MET A 26 16.07 -33.60 -1.03
C MET A 26 16.82 -33.93 -2.32
N ALA A 27 17.51 -35.01 -2.34
CA ALA A 27 17.80 -35.74 -3.56
C ALA A 27 16.81 -36.90 -3.65
N ALA A 28 15.78 -36.76 -4.47
CA ALA A 28 14.94 -37.86 -4.89
C ALA A 28 15.28 -38.20 -6.36
N SER A 29 15.93 -39.33 -6.55
CA SER A 29 16.18 -39.93 -7.84
C SER A 29 14.85 -40.48 -8.40
N VAL A 30 14.47 -40.04 -9.60
CA VAL A 30 13.42 -40.66 -10.40
C VAL A 30 14.07 -41.32 -11.60
N ALA A 31 14.09 -42.63 -11.57
CA ALA A 31 14.39 -43.47 -12.74
C ALA A 31 13.15 -43.55 -13.63
N GLY A 32 13.38 -43.49 -14.93
CA GLY A 32 12.38 -43.31 -15.96
C GLY A 32 11.38 -44.43 -16.23
N ALA A 33 10.33 -44.02 -16.92
CA ALA A 33 9.63 -44.83 -17.94
C ALA A 33 9.06 -43.85 -18.97
N ALA A 34 9.62 -43.85 -20.17
CA ALA A 34 9.06 -43.18 -21.31
C ALA A 34 7.88 -43.97 -21.86
N THR A 35 6.69 -43.46 -21.74
CA THR A 35 5.55 -43.85 -22.60
C THR A 35 5.05 -42.60 -23.32
N ALA A 36 5.29 -42.55 -24.61
CA ALA A 36 4.76 -41.58 -25.51
C ALA A 36 3.25 -41.77 -25.67
N ILE A 37 2.46 -40.82 -25.23
CA ILE A 37 1.04 -40.70 -25.59
C ILE A 37 0.80 -39.24 -26.00
N GLY A 38 0.09 -39.07 -27.11
CA GLY A 38 -0.22 -37.94 -27.92
C GLY A 38 -0.30 -36.57 -27.25
N ALA A 39 0.41 -35.64 -27.83
CA ALA A 39 0.39 -34.25 -27.48
C ALA A 39 -0.93 -33.59 -27.89
N GLY A 40 -1.84 -33.46 -26.92
CA GLY A 40 -2.79 -32.36 -26.92
C GLY A 40 -2.09 -31.18 -26.21
N SER A 41 -1.65 -30.19 -26.98
CA SER A 41 -1.16 -28.93 -26.41
C SER A 41 -2.33 -28.17 -25.82
N ALA A 42 -2.70 -28.49 -24.58
CA ALA A 42 -3.40 -27.55 -23.74
C ALA A 42 -2.36 -26.46 -23.40
N SER A 43 -2.52 -25.28 -23.96
CA SER A 43 -1.81 -24.09 -23.50
C SER A 43 -2.14 -23.94 -22.01
N ALA A 44 -1.20 -24.25 -21.14
CA ALA A 44 -1.33 -23.93 -19.74
C ALA A 44 -1.45 -22.39 -19.67
N GLN A 45 -2.64 -21.90 -19.36
CA GLN A 45 -2.88 -20.50 -19.12
C GLN A 45 -1.96 -20.11 -17.95
N ALA A 46 -1.10 -19.13 -18.17
CA ALA A 46 -0.21 -18.66 -17.11
C ALA A 46 -1.08 -18.33 -15.89
N ALA A 47 -0.71 -18.86 -14.72
CA ALA A 47 -1.43 -18.59 -13.49
C ALA A 47 -1.39 -17.07 -13.23
N ASP A 48 -2.51 -16.50 -12.78
CA ASP A 48 -2.58 -15.11 -12.37
C ASP A 48 -1.56 -14.84 -11.25
N PRO A 49 -0.55 -13.98 -11.47
CA PRO A 49 0.49 -13.73 -10.48
C PRO A 49 -0.06 -13.03 -9.21
N TYR A 50 -1.23 -12.46 -9.30
CA TYR A 50 -1.89 -11.73 -8.22
C TYR A 50 -2.89 -12.58 -7.43
N ALA A 51 -3.19 -13.78 -7.90
CA ALA A 51 -4.09 -14.69 -7.21
C ALA A 51 -3.60 -14.97 -5.78
N ASP A 52 -4.56 -15.12 -4.87
CA ASP A 52 -4.24 -15.53 -3.51
C ASP A 52 -3.70 -16.98 -3.53
N PRO A 53 -2.72 -17.32 -2.67
CA PRO A 53 -2.19 -18.68 -2.61
C PRO A 53 -3.30 -19.65 -2.23
N ALA A 54 -3.38 -20.78 -2.96
CA ALA A 54 -4.38 -21.82 -2.68
C ALA A 54 -4.23 -22.42 -1.27
N GLU A 55 -2.99 -22.46 -0.77
CA GLU A 55 -2.65 -22.94 0.57
C GLU A 55 -1.80 -21.88 1.28
N PRO A 56 -2.42 -20.88 1.93
CA PRO A 56 -1.69 -19.84 2.63
C PRO A 56 -1.00 -20.43 3.88
N ALA A 57 0.28 -20.08 4.07
CA ALA A 57 1.04 -20.47 5.27
C ALA A 57 0.75 -19.58 6.49
N LEU A 58 0.24 -18.38 6.26
CA LEU A 58 -0.10 -17.44 7.31
C LEU A 58 -1.53 -17.69 7.84
N PRO A 59 -1.79 -17.38 9.11
CA PRO A 59 -3.14 -17.51 9.66
C PRO A 59 -4.14 -16.67 8.88
N PRO A 60 -5.39 -17.12 8.72
CA PRO A 60 -6.43 -16.31 8.10
C PRO A 60 -6.75 -15.09 8.95
N SER A 61 -7.18 -14.02 8.30
CA SER A 61 -7.67 -12.83 8.99
C SER A 61 -8.89 -13.16 9.85
N ASN A 62 -8.91 -12.61 11.06
CA ASN A 62 -10.05 -12.64 11.97
C ASN A 62 -10.62 -11.23 12.21
N MET A 63 -10.17 -10.23 11.49
CA MET A 63 -10.66 -8.87 11.59
C MET A 63 -12.15 -8.81 11.27
N LYS A 64 -12.93 -8.27 12.20
CA LYS A 64 -14.36 -7.99 12.03
C LYS A 64 -14.54 -6.49 11.95
N LEU A 65 -15.23 -6.04 10.91
CA LEU A 65 -15.49 -4.63 10.71
C LEU A 65 -16.58 -4.15 11.69
N ASP A 66 -16.25 -3.11 12.46
CA ASP A 66 -17.13 -2.38 13.34
C ASP A 66 -17.25 -0.94 12.83
N LEU A 67 -18.39 -0.62 12.22
CA LEU A 67 -18.61 0.69 11.58
C LEU A 67 -18.52 1.86 12.55
N SER A 68 -18.79 1.65 13.85
CA SER A 68 -18.75 2.70 14.87
C SER A 68 -17.33 3.21 15.17
N ARG A 69 -16.31 2.44 14.80
CA ARG A 69 -14.89 2.75 15.02
C ARG A 69 -14.02 2.60 13.76
N ALA A 70 -14.68 2.47 12.60
CA ALA A 70 -14.02 2.32 11.31
C ALA A 70 -13.92 3.64 10.55
N ALA A 71 -12.88 3.76 9.71
CA ALA A 71 -12.77 4.82 8.71
C ALA A 71 -12.32 4.25 7.37
N LEU A 72 -12.82 4.84 6.28
CA LEU A 72 -12.21 4.73 4.97
C LEU A 72 -11.08 5.76 4.87
N VAL A 73 -9.87 5.30 4.56
CA VAL A 73 -8.71 6.15 4.28
C VAL A 73 -8.27 5.94 2.84
N VAL A 74 -8.17 7.02 2.07
CA VAL A 74 -7.71 7.00 0.68
C VAL A 74 -6.44 7.82 0.56
N THR A 75 -5.34 7.18 0.18
CA THR A 75 -4.07 7.85 -0.09
C THR A 75 -4.02 8.33 -1.53
N ASP A 76 -3.55 9.54 -1.75
CA ASP A 76 -3.25 10.13 -3.06
C ASP A 76 -4.33 9.91 -4.16
N PRO A 77 -5.61 10.26 -3.92
CA PRO A 77 -6.67 10.10 -4.91
C PRO A 77 -6.60 11.20 -6.00
N GLN A 78 -5.38 11.44 -6.51
CA GLN A 78 -5.00 12.60 -7.30
C GLN A 78 -4.79 12.27 -8.77
N ILE A 79 -4.95 13.29 -9.62
CA ILE A 79 -4.89 13.19 -11.08
C ILE A 79 -3.55 12.60 -11.55
N ASP A 80 -2.43 13.00 -10.96
CA ASP A 80 -1.10 12.53 -11.37
C ASP A 80 -0.94 11.00 -11.33
N PHE A 81 -1.67 10.32 -10.47
CA PHE A 81 -1.68 8.86 -10.39
C PHE A 81 -2.81 8.20 -11.20
N LEU A 82 -4.01 8.78 -11.15
CA LEU A 82 -5.23 8.05 -11.51
C LEU A 82 -5.83 8.46 -12.85
N SER A 83 -5.32 9.54 -13.48
CA SER A 83 -5.79 10.02 -14.77
C SER A 83 -4.82 9.63 -15.90
N PRO A 84 -5.36 9.32 -17.10
CA PRO A 84 -4.54 9.22 -18.33
C PRO A 84 -3.69 10.47 -18.62
N ASP A 85 -4.11 11.63 -18.11
CA ASP A 85 -3.39 12.91 -18.25
C ASP A 85 -2.34 13.12 -17.13
N GLY A 86 -2.29 12.25 -16.13
CA GLY A 86 -1.34 12.33 -15.02
C GLY A 86 0.09 11.99 -15.44
N VAL A 87 1.07 12.64 -14.80
CA VAL A 87 2.49 12.51 -15.18
C VAL A 87 3.05 11.10 -14.97
N THR A 88 2.41 10.27 -14.15
CA THR A 88 2.85 8.89 -13.90
C THR A 88 2.09 7.84 -14.71
N TRP A 89 1.10 8.22 -15.50
CA TRP A 89 0.25 7.26 -16.22
C TRP A 89 1.02 6.24 -17.06
N GLY A 90 2.12 6.67 -17.67
CA GLY A 90 2.97 5.80 -18.48
C GLY A 90 3.51 4.57 -17.74
N VAL A 91 3.57 4.60 -16.42
CA VAL A 91 4.11 3.51 -15.59
C VAL A 91 3.06 2.88 -14.67
N VAL A 92 2.01 3.59 -14.29
CA VAL A 92 0.95 3.07 -13.41
C VAL A 92 -0.34 2.72 -14.15
N GLY A 93 -0.61 3.33 -15.30
CA GLY A 93 -1.91 3.27 -15.98
C GLY A 93 -2.37 1.86 -16.33
N LYS A 94 -1.44 0.95 -16.68
CA LYS A 94 -1.76 -0.46 -16.89
C LYS A 94 -2.35 -1.08 -15.62
N SER A 95 -1.67 -0.96 -14.49
CA SER A 95 -2.11 -1.50 -13.20
C SER A 95 -3.43 -0.86 -12.74
N VAL A 96 -3.56 0.47 -12.84
CA VAL A 96 -4.81 1.19 -12.53
C VAL A 96 -5.99 0.66 -13.33
N THR A 97 -5.79 0.37 -14.62
CA THR A 97 -6.82 -0.15 -15.51
C THR A 97 -7.16 -1.61 -15.22
N GLU A 98 -6.14 -2.46 -15.04
CA GLU A 98 -6.31 -3.89 -14.79
C GLU A 98 -7.08 -4.16 -13.48
N HIS A 99 -6.84 -3.37 -12.44
CA HIS A 99 -7.52 -3.51 -11.15
C HIS A 99 -8.79 -2.67 -11.04
N ASN A 100 -9.17 -1.92 -12.10
CA ASN A 100 -10.33 -1.01 -12.08
C ASN A 100 -10.29 -0.02 -10.89
N THR A 101 -9.09 0.39 -10.51
CA THR A 101 -8.79 1.12 -9.27
C THR A 101 -9.63 2.37 -9.10
N VAL A 102 -9.80 3.14 -10.17
CA VAL A 102 -10.56 4.42 -10.13
C VAL A 102 -12.02 4.18 -9.75
N ALA A 103 -12.70 3.23 -10.41
CA ALA A 103 -14.11 2.95 -10.11
C ALA A 103 -14.28 2.27 -8.74
N ASN A 104 -13.31 1.47 -8.32
CA ASN A 104 -13.30 0.82 -7.03
C ASN A 104 -13.16 1.84 -5.88
N ILE A 105 -12.24 2.80 -5.99
CA ILE A 105 -12.12 3.90 -5.02
C ILE A 105 -13.42 4.72 -4.95
N GLU A 106 -14.03 5.05 -6.10
CA GLU A 106 -15.31 5.76 -6.10
C GLU A 106 -16.42 4.97 -5.39
N THR A 107 -16.46 3.66 -5.62
CA THR A 107 -17.41 2.77 -4.97
C THR A 107 -17.21 2.75 -3.46
N LEU A 108 -15.97 2.72 -2.98
CA LEU A 108 -15.66 2.81 -1.56
C LEU A 108 -16.09 4.15 -0.95
N PHE A 109 -15.80 5.27 -1.60
CA PHE A 109 -16.27 6.59 -1.16
C PHE A 109 -17.79 6.63 -1.00
N ARG A 110 -18.49 6.25 -2.07
CA ARG A 110 -19.97 6.23 -2.09
C ARG A 110 -20.53 5.35 -0.97
N THR A 111 -19.99 4.15 -0.78
CA THR A 111 -20.45 3.21 0.22
C THR A 111 -20.18 3.70 1.64
N ALA A 112 -18.98 4.21 1.91
CA ALA A 112 -18.62 4.75 3.22
C ALA A 112 -19.49 5.95 3.60
N LYS A 113 -19.74 6.87 2.66
CA LYS A 113 -20.64 8.01 2.89
C LYS A 113 -22.08 7.58 3.15
N ALA A 114 -22.61 6.62 2.39
CA ALA A 114 -23.96 6.11 2.59
C ALA A 114 -24.15 5.42 3.96
N ALA A 115 -23.07 4.80 4.47
CA ALA A 115 -23.07 4.14 5.78
C ALA A 115 -22.66 5.06 6.94
N ASN A 116 -22.44 6.35 6.71
CA ASN A 116 -21.94 7.33 7.68
C ASN A 116 -20.63 6.93 8.38
N ILE A 117 -19.75 6.19 7.68
CA ILE A 117 -18.41 5.88 8.17
C ILE A 117 -17.53 7.11 8.00
N THR A 118 -16.63 7.36 8.95
CA THR A 118 -15.59 8.40 8.82
C THR A 118 -14.80 8.21 7.54
N VAL A 119 -14.65 9.25 6.74
CA VAL A 119 -13.82 9.26 5.53
C VAL A 119 -12.66 10.21 5.73
N ALA A 120 -11.45 9.76 5.38
CA ALA A 120 -10.25 10.59 5.38
C ALA A 120 -9.46 10.40 4.08
N VAL A 121 -8.85 11.48 3.63
CA VAL A 121 -7.94 11.52 2.48
C VAL A 121 -6.59 12.02 2.95
N SER A 122 -5.55 11.30 2.59
CA SER A 122 -4.15 11.65 2.86
C SER A 122 -3.46 12.02 1.55
N PRO A 123 -3.37 13.33 1.22
CA PRO A 123 -2.81 13.78 -0.05
C PRO A 123 -1.29 13.89 -0.02
N HIS A 124 -0.70 13.85 -1.20
CA HIS A 124 0.69 14.19 -1.42
C HIS A 124 0.80 15.55 -2.12
N TYR A 125 1.50 16.50 -1.52
CA TYR A 125 1.80 17.77 -2.17
C TYR A 125 3.26 18.15 -1.98
N TYR A 126 3.89 18.62 -3.06
CA TYR A 126 5.15 19.32 -3.00
C TYR A 126 4.95 20.84 -3.16
N TYR A 127 5.72 21.59 -2.40
CA TYR A 127 5.78 23.03 -2.47
C TYR A 127 7.16 23.49 -2.98
N PRO A 128 7.32 24.75 -3.44
CA PRO A 128 8.61 25.24 -3.91
C PRO A 128 9.76 25.05 -2.91
N THR A 129 9.47 25.05 -1.61
CA THR A 129 10.46 24.78 -0.56
C THR A 129 10.97 23.35 -0.52
N ASP A 130 10.14 22.40 -0.97
CA ASP A 130 10.49 20.96 -0.93
C ASP A 130 11.50 20.63 -2.03
N HIS A 131 11.45 21.34 -3.17
CA HIS A 131 12.44 21.22 -4.26
C HIS A 131 13.87 21.67 -3.86
N GLY A 132 14.03 22.22 -2.67
CA GLY A 132 15.34 22.60 -2.12
C GLY A 132 15.96 21.53 -1.20
N TRP A 133 15.40 20.33 -1.11
CA TRP A 133 15.93 19.27 -0.25
C TRP A 133 17.35 18.85 -0.65
N LYS A 134 18.19 18.58 0.34
CA LYS A 134 19.59 18.14 0.13
C LYS A 134 19.72 16.62 0.10
N PHE A 135 18.80 15.92 0.73
CA PHE A 135 18.85 14.46 0.87
C PHE A 135 17.55 13.89 0.29
N GLU A 136 17.64 13.39 -0.92
CA GLU A 136 16.52 12.83 -1.66
C GLU A 136 16.86 11.42 -2.13
N GLY A 137 15.89 10.52 -2.04
CA GLY A 137 15.93 9.23 -2.69
C GLY A 137 15.76 9.35 -4.22
N ALA A 138 15.97 8.25 -4.92
CA ALA A 138 15.87 8.24 -6.39
C ALA A 138 14.47 8.64 -6.89
N LEU A 139 13.43 8.17 -6.21
CA LEU A 139 12.05 8.46 -6.59
C LEU A 139 11.68 9.92 -6.29
N GLU A 140 12.08 10.48 -5.15
CA GLU A 140 11.82 11.89 -4.80
C GLU A 140 12.43 12.83 -5.84
N LYS A 141 13.69 12.57 -6.26
CA LYS A 141 14.34 13.31 -7.35
C LYS A 141 13.57 13.24 -8.66
N LEU A 142 13.01 12.07 -8.97
CA LEU A 142 12.20 11.90 -10.18
C LEU A 142 10.90 12.68 -10.06
N MET A 143 10.19 12.58 -8.93
CA MET A 143 8.93 13.29 -8.68
C MET A 143 9.10 14.80 -8.78
N HIS A 144 10.12 15.36 -8.16
CA HIS A 144 10.47 16.77 -8.29
C HIS A 144 10.80 17.16 -9.74
N LYS A 145 11.57 16.32 -10.45
CA LYS A 145 11.95 16.61 -11.85
C LYS A 145 10.76 16.66 -12.81
N ILE A 146 9.72 15.85 -12.57
CA ILE A 146 8.53 15.80 -13.43
C ILE A 146 7.39 16.69 -12.93
N GLY A 147 7.59 17.39 -11.81
CA GLY A 147 6.58 18.27 -11.22
C GLY A 147 5.35 17.53 -10.66
N MET A 148 5.54 16.28 -10.21
CA MET A 148 4.47 15.47 -9.66
C MET A 148 3.95 16.09 -8.37
N PHE A 149 2.62 16.26 -8.27
CA PHE A 149 1.93 16.83 -7.10
C PHE A 149 2.34 18.25 -6.70
N ASP A 150 2.94 19.00 -7.63
CA ASP A 150 3.41 20.34 -7.36
C ASP A 150 2.25 21.31 -7.08
N ARG A 151 2.40 22.09 -6.03
CA ARG A 151 1.54 23.21 -5.69
C ARG A 151 2.40 24.45 -5.45
N LYS A 152 1.83 25.64 -5.72
CA LYS A 152 2.53 26.94 -5.51
C LYS A 152 2.78 27.27 -4.04
N GLY A 153 2.14 26.58 -3.11
CA GLY A 153 2.30 26.75 -1.67
C GLY A 153 1.09 26.21 -0.90
N ALA A 154 1.24 26.07 0.40
CA ALA A 154 0.19 25.53 1.27
C ALA A 154 -1.11 26.35 1.23
N LEU A 155 -1.00 27.66 1.14
CA LEU A 155 -2.12 28.59 1.12
C LEU A 155 -2.39 29.20 -0.27
N ASN A 156 -1.65 28.77 -1.30
CA ASN A 156 -1.82 29.26 -2.66
C ASN A 156 -2.44 28.15 -3.54
N LEU A 157 -3.65 28.40 -4.02
CA LEU A 157 -4.41 27.51 -4.88
C LEU A 157 -4.37 27.91 -6.37
N ASP A 158 -3.56 28.88 -6.76
CA ASP A 158 -3.44 29.28 -8.16
C ASP A 158 -2.96 28.12 -9.03
N GLY A 159 -3.78 27.73 -10.00
CA GLY A 159 -3.48 26.62 -10.91
C GLY A 159 -3.59 25.24 -10.28
N PHE A 160 -4.22 25.11 -9.11
CA PHE A 160 -4.48 23.83 -8.47
C PHE A 160 -5.61 23.06 -9.17
N ASP A 161 -6.71 23.75 -9.45
CA ASP A 161 -7.88 23.11 -10.09
C ASP A 161 -7.52 22.50 -11.44
N GLY A 162 -7.80 21.22 -11.59
CA GLY A 162 -7.46 20.41 -12.76
C GLY A 162 -5.97 20.12 -12.96
N SER A 163 -5.09 20.51 -12.00
CA SER A 163 -3.68 20.12 -12.03
C SER A 163 -3.48 18.65 -11.66
N GLY A 164 -2.26 18.11 -11.88
CA GLY A 164 -1.91 16.77 -11.44
C GLY A 164 -2.05 16.54 -9.93
N ALA A 165 -1.90 17.60 -9.15
CA ALA A 165 -2.06 17.58 -7.69
C ALA A 165 -3.52 17.61 -7.22
N ASP A 166 -4.47 17.96 -8.10
CA ASP A 166 -5.90 17.99 -7.78
C ASP A 166 -6.50 16.60 -7.66
N TRP A 167 -7.66 16.51 -7.04
CA TRP A 167 -8.44 15.28 -6.94
C TRP A 167 -8.97 14.81 -8.30
N MET A 168 -9.13 13.51 -8.45
CA MET A 168 -9.91 12.99 -9.58
C MET A 168 -11.30 13.62 -9.58
N PRO A 169 -11.79 14.11 -10.72
CA PRO A 169 -13.04 14.89 -10.78
C PRO A 169 -14.25 14.21 -10.13
N GLN A 170 -14.40 12.88 -10.31
CA GLN A 170 -15.49 12.12 -9.73
C GLN A 170 -15.43 11.99 -8.20
N TYR A 171 -14.25 12.18 -7.59
CA TYR A 171 -14.08 12.09 -6.13
C TYR A 171 -14.37 13.40 -5.41
N LYS A 172 -14.34 14.56 -6.11
CA LYS A 172 -14.53 15.89 -5.50
C LYS A 172 -15.82 15.97 -4.67
N GLN A 173 -16.91 15.39 -5.17
CA GLN A 173 -18.19 15.36 -4.45
C GLN A 173 -18.14 14.66 -3.08
N TYR A 174 -17.21 13.74 -2.87
CA TYR A 174 -17.01 13.02 -1.61
C TYR A 174 -15.93 13.65 -0.73
N ILE A 175 -14.96 14.33 -1.35
CA ILE A 175 -13.80 14.90 -0.65
C ILE A 175 -14.09 16.32 -0.17
N GLU A 176 -14.78 17.12 -1.00
CA GLU A 176 -15.04 18.55 -0.77
C GLU A 176 -16.43 18.82 -0.15
N ASP A 177 -17.02 17.80 0.46
CA ASP A 177 -18.36 17.85 1.06
C ASP A 177 -18.41 18.54 2.45
N GLY A 178 -17.27 18.92 3.00
CA GLY A 178 -17.13 19.54 4.32
C GLY A 178 -17.17 18.55 5.49
N GLU A 179 -17.32 17.25 5.24
CA GLU A 179 -17.36 16.18 6.25
C GLU A 179 -16.11 15.29 6.19
N THR A 180 -15.58 15.07 4.99
CA THR A 180 -14.35 14.30 4.78
C THR A 180 -13.15 15.00 5.40
N ILE A 181 -12.36 14.24 6.15
CA ILE A 181 -11.08 14.70 6.68
C ILE A 181 -10.10 14.77 5.51
N VAL A 182 -9.67 15.97 5.14
CA VAL A 182 -8.50 16.15 4.27
C VAL A 182 -7.33 16.51 5.17
N THR A 183 -6.39 15.56 5.32
CA THR A 183 -5.25 15.76 6.22
C THR A 183 -4.23 16.75 5.65
N SER A 184 -3.32 17.22 6.48
CA SER A 184 -2.09 17.85 5.98
C SER A 184 -1.39 16.87 5.01
N PRO A 185 -0.70 17.37 3.97
CA PRO A 185 -0.07 16.46 3.02
C PRO A 185 1.06 15.68 3.67
N HIS A 186 1.16 14.40 3.37
CA HIS A 186 2.42 13.70 3.58
C HIS A 186 3.43 14.12 2.50
N LYS A 187 4.72 13.95 2.79
CA LYS A 187 5.77 14.54 1.95
C LYS A 187 6.61 13.50 1.22
N VAL A 188 6.66 12.28 1.72
CA VAL A 188 7.40 11.19 1.08
C VAL A 188 6.47 10.01 0.85
N TYR A 189 6.25 9.13 1.83
CA TYR A 189 5.40 7.95 1.61
C TYR A 189 4.35 7.76 2.70
N GLY A 190 4.71 7.88 3.95
CA GLY A 190 3.86 7.51 5.07
C GLY A 190 3.14 8.69 5.72
N ASN A 191 2.26 8.37 6.66
CA ASN A 191 1.46 9.36 7.37
C ASN A 191 2.13 9.93 8.62
N ASP A 192 3.34 9.55 8.97
CA ASP A 192 4.08 10.13 10.10
C ASP A 192 4.37 11.63 9.90
N THR A 193 4.36 12.11 8.67
CA THR A 193 4.58 13.52 8.34
C THR A 193 3.29 14.34 8.27
N ASN A 194 2.13 13.75 8.57
CA ASN A 194 0.84 14.44 8.56
C ASN A 194 0.01 14.15 9.83
N ASP A 195 -1.20 14.65 9.87
CA ASP A 195 -2.08 14.56 11.04
C ASP A 195 -3.14 13.44 10.95
N LEU A 196 -3.01 12.48 10.02
CA LEU A 196 -4.02 11.44 9.79
C LEU A 196 -4.35 10.66 11.07
N SER A 197 -3.34 10.10 11.72
CA SER A 197 -3.54 9.29 12.92
C SER A 197 -4.17 10.09 14.06
N LEU A 198 -3.78 11.36 14.23
CA LEU A 198 -4.39 12.25 15.21
C LEU A 198 -5.88 12.45 14.92
N GLN A 199 -6.24 12.75 13.67
CA GLN A 199 -7.63 12.99 13.26
C GLN A 199 -8.50 11.75 13.48
N LEU A 200 -8.00 10.56 13.09
CA LEU A 200 -8.70 9.30 13.29
C LEU A 200 -8.90 9.00 14.78
N ARG A 201 -7.85 9.09 15.60
CA ARG A 201 -7.93 8.85 17.06
C ARG A 201 -8.88 9.80 17.76
N LYS A 202 -8.89 11.10 17.39
CA LYS A 202 -9.82 12.11 17.94
C LYS A 202 -11.27 11.80 17.63
N ARG A 203 -11.57 11.02 16.59
CA ARG A 203 -12.91 10.57 16.22
C ARG A 203 -13.25 9.18 16.78
N GLY A 204 -12.36 8.57 17.58
CA GLY A 204 -12.59 7.25 18.15
C GLY A 204 -12.36 6.10 17.16
N VAL A 205 -11.70 6.37 16.04
CA VAL A 205 -11.36 5.38 15.01
C VAL A 205 -10.11 4.61 15.41
N ASP A 206 -10.16 3.29 15.28
CA ASP A 206 -9.02 2.38 15.42
C ASP A 206 -9.03 1.25 14.38
N GLN A 207 -10.05 1.20 13.50
CA GLN A 207 -10.09 0.34 12.33
C GLN A 207 -10.02 1.17 11.05
N VAL A 208 -9.15 0.78 10.13
CA VAL A 208 -8.93 1.51 8.87
C VAL A 208 -9.15 0.58 7.68
N ILE A 209 -10.04 0.99 6.79
CA ILE A 209 -10.19 0.45 5.44
C ILE A 209 -9.30 1.32 4.55
N LEU A 210 -8.18 0.77 4.08
CA LEU A 210 -7.15 1.52 3.36
C LEU A 210 -7.17 1.23 1.86
N SER A 211 -7.15 2.27 1.06
CA SER A 211 -7.05 2.22 -0.41
C SER A 211 -6.26 3.42 -0.94
N GLY A 212 -6.11 3.53 -2.25
CA GLY A 212 -5.46 4.67 -2.91
C GLY A 212 -4.14 4.31 -3.57
N MET A 213 -3.25 5.28 -3.77
CA MET A 213 -2.03 5.15 -4.54
C MET A 213 -0.77 5.45 -3.70
N SER A 214 0.41 4.96 -4.06
CA SER A 214 0.62 3.78 -4.88
C SER A 214 0.79 2.57 -3.98
N ALA A 215 0.35 1.39 -4.42
CA ALA A 215 0.27 0.19 -3.58
C ALA A 215 1.54 -0.07 -2.77
N ASN A 216 2.71 -0.13 -3.44
CA ASN A 216 4.01 -0.43 -2.83
C ASN A 216 4.76 0.79 -2.26
N LEU A 217 4.13 1.94 -2.25
CA LEU A 217 4.70 3.20 -1.76
C LEU A 217 3.81 3.78 -0.65
N CYS A 218 3.01 4.80 -0.98
CA CYS A 218 2.24 5.53 0.05
C CYS A 218 1.20 4.65 0.72
N THR A 219 0.47 3.80 -0.01
CA THR A 219 -0.53 2.89 0.59
C THR A 219 0.14 1.90 1.56
N GLU A 220 1.24 1.26 1.15
CA GLU A 220 1.98 0.33 2.02
C GLU A 220 2.59 1.05 3.23
N SER A 221 3.17 2.24 3.03
CA SER A 221 3.76 3.01 4.13
C SER A 221 2.70 3.43 5.14
N HIS A 222 1.55 3.92 4.70
CA HIS A 222 0.42 4.22 5.58
C HIS A 222 -0.05 2.97 6.34
N MET A 223 -0.16 1.81 5.68
CA MET A 223 -0.49 0.56 6.35
C MET A 223 0.50 0.26 7.48
N ARG A 224 1.80 0.30 7.20
CA ARG A 224 2.86 0.00 8.18
C ARG A 224 2.81 0.94 9.38
N GLU A 225 2.73 2.23 9.13
CA GLU A 225 2.71 3.25 10.19
C GLU A 225 1.42 3.18 11.02
N LEU A 226 0.27 2.95 10.40
CA LEU A 226 -0.99 2.77 11.13
C LEU A 226 -0.96 1.50 12.01
N LEU A 227 -0.40 0.39 11.53
CA LEU A 227 -0.20 -0.82 12.32
C LEU A 227 0.71 -0.56 13.54
N GLU A 228 1.85 0.11 13.35
CA GLU A 228 2.78 0.48 14.44
C GLU A 228 2.13 1.43 15.46
N GLN A 229 1.15 2.22 15.04
CA GLN A 229 0.37 3.10 15.90
C GLN A 229 -0.86 2.42 16.52
N GLY A 230 -1.01 1.11 16.33
CA GLY A 230 -2.03 0.28 16.96
C GLY A 230 -3.42 0.39 16.34
N PHE A 231 -3.53 0.67 15.04
CA PHE A 231 -4.76 0.50 14.28
C PHE A 231 -4.88 -0.92 13.76
N GLU A 232 -6.10 -1.42 13.61
CA GLU A 232 -6.38 -2.55 12.73
C GLU A 232 -6.55 -2.03 11.30
N VAL A 233 -5.80 -2.59 10.35
CA VAL A 233 -5.80 -2.13 8.96
C VAL A 233 -6.23 -3.24 8.01
N ALA A 234 -7.29 -3.00 7.25
CA ALA A 234 -7.69 -3.80 6.10
C ALA A 234 -7.31 -3.05 4.82
N VAL A 235 -6.53 -3.66 3.95
CA VAL A 235 -6.18 -3.08 2.64
C VAL A 235 -7.14 -3.60 1.58
N VAL A 236 -7.71 -2.69 0.77
CA VAL A 236 -8.58 -3.05 -0.35
C VAL A 236 -7.73 -3.21 -1.61
N LYS A 237 -7.36 -4.48 -1.92
CA LYS A 237 -6.33 -4.81 -2.90
C LYS A 237 -6.63 -4.38 -4.34
N ASP A 238 -7.88 -4.34 -4.75
CA ASP A 238 -8.32 -3.89 -6.08
C ASP A 238 -8.69 -2.40 -6.16
N ALA A 239 -8.58 -1.69 -5.02
CA ALA A 239 -8.70 -0.24 -4.94
C ALA A 239 -7.34 0.45 -4.74
N THR A 240 -6.27 -0.20 -5.18
CA THR A 240 -4.90 0.32 -5.24
C THR A 240 -4.20 -0.24 -6.48
N ALA A 241 -3.14 0.43 -6.91
CA ALA A 241 -2.35 0.03 -8.07
C ALA A 241 -0.90 0.50 -7.88
N ALA A 242 0.01 0.03 -8.73
CA ALA A 242 1.41 0.45 -8.65
C ALA A 242 2.09 0.49 -10.02
N ALA A 243 3.28 1.07 -10.05
CA ALA A 243 4.12 1.10 -11.23
C ALA A 243 4.70 -0.29 -11.54
N MET A 244 4.82 -0.58 -12.83
CA MET A 244 5.63 -1.67 -13.35
C MET A 244 6.85 -1.06 -14.02
N LEU A 245 8.02 -1.26 -13.45
CA LEU A 245 9.30 -0.69 -13.85
C LEU A 245 10.30 -1.81 -14.13
N PRO A 246 11.46 -1.52 -14.77
CA PRO A 246 12.53 -2.51 -14.90
C PRO A 246 13.00 -3.11 -13.56
N GLU A 247 12.87 -2.38 -12.48
CA GLU A 247 13.17 -2.80 -11.10
C GLU A 247 12.21 -3.88 -10.59
N GLY A 248 10.99 -3.96 -11.13
CA GLY A 248 10.01 -4.98 -10.78
C GLY A 248 8.55 -4.52 -10.86
N ASP A 249 7.69 -5.45 -10.50
CA ASP A 249 6.25 -5.25 -10.37
C ASP A 249 5.93 -4.74 -8.96
N GLY A 250 5.62 -3.44 -8.86
CA GLY A 250 5.30 -2.79 -7.59
C GLY A 250 3.99 -3.31 -6.97
N TYR A 251 3.01 -3.69 -7.78
CA TYR A 251 1.75 -4.19 -7.24
C TYR A 251 1.92 -5.59 -6.63
N LEU A 252 2.64 -6.48 -7.29
CA LEU A 252 2.93 -7.81 -6.73
C LEU A 252 3.75 -7.72 -5.44
N ALA A 253 4.73 -6.79 -5.39
CA ALA A 253 5.53 -6.54 -4.20
C ALA A 253 4.64 -6.08 -3.02
N ALA A 254 3.75 -5.12 -3.27
CA ALA A 254 2.80 -4.63 -2.28
C ALA A 254 1.84 -5.73 -1.81
N LEU A 255 1.26 -6.47 -2.74
CA LEU A 255 0.30 -7.52 -2.43
C LEU A 255 0.90 -8.61 -1.52
N THR A 256 2.17 -8.96 -1.74
CA THR A 256 2.92 -9.85 -0.85
C THR A 256 3.03 -9.27 0.56
N ASN A 257 3.38 -7.99 0.68
CA ASN A 257 3.52 -7.30 1.95
C ASN A 257 2.18 -7.11 2.66
N PHE A 258 1.11 -6.80 1.92
CA PHE A 258 -0.24 -6.72 2.48
C PHE A 258 -0.67 -8.04 3.10
N ARG A 259 -0.46 -9.16 2.41
CA ARG A 259 -0.75 -10.50 2.92
C ARG A 259 0.05 -10.86 4.18
N TYR A 260 1.27 -10.31 4.33
CA TYR A 260 2.12 -10.59 5.49
C TYR A 260 1.78 -9.74 6.70
N MET A 261 1.30 -8.52 6.51
CA MET A 261 1.26 -7.53 7.57
C MET A 261 -0.11 -7.00 7.91
N ALA A 262 -0.98 -6.78 6.91
CA ALA A 262 -2.31 -6.22 7.16
C ALA A 262 -3.16 -7.15 8.02
N ASN A 263 -4.05 -6.59 8.83
CA ASN A 263 -5.04 -7.37 9.57
C ASN A 263 -6.01 -8.08 8.63
N ALA A 264 -6.27 -7.49 7.45
CA ALA A 264 -7.04 -8.12 6.39
C ALA A 264 -6.62 -7.57 5.01
N VAL A 265 -6.84 -8.38 3.97
CA VAL A 265 -6.72 -7.98 2.56
C VAL A 265 -8.03 -8.35 1.89
N TRP A 266 -8.80 -7.35 1.50
CA TRP A 266 -10.14 -7.51 0.93
C TRP A 266 -10.20 -7.01 -0.51
N THR A 267 -11.22 -7.43 -1.23
CA THR A 267 -11.66 -6.78 -2.47
C THR A 267 -12.64 -5.65 -2.17
N THR A 268 -12.89 -4.79 -3.15
CA THR A 268 -13.94 -3.78 -3.07
C THR A 268 -15.31 -4.41 -2.84
N GLU A 269 -15.62 -5.52 -3.52
CA GLU A 269 -16.89 -6.25 -3.36
C GLU A 269 -17.07 -6.78 -1.94
N GLU A 270 -16.05 -7.44 -1.39
CA GLU A 270 -16.06 -7.93 0.00
C GLU A 270 -16.26 -6.80 0.99
N THR A 271 -15.52 -5.69 0.81
CA THR A 271 -15.60 -4.51 1.66
C THR A 271 -17.00 -3.89 1.66
N VAL A 272 -17.58 -3.71 0.48
CA VAL A 272 -18.95 -3.19 0.32
C VAL A 272 -19.97 -4.13 0.96
N GLY A 273 -19.81 -5.44 0.77
CA GLY A 273 -20.66 -6.45 1.39
C GLY A 273 -20.62 -6.39 2.92
N MET A 274 -19.43 -6.23 3.51
CA MET A 274 -19.28 -6.10 4.97
C MET A 274 -19.89 -4.80 5.51
N ILE A 275 -19.66 -3.67 4.84
CA ILE A 275 -20.25 -2.40 5.24
C ILE A 275 -21.78 -2.48 5.21
N ASN A 276 -22.37 -2.99 4.14
CA ASN A 276 -23.82 -3.09 3.98
C ASN A 276 -24.47 -4.08 4.95
N SER A 277 -23.74 -5.10 5.41
CA SER A 277 -24.27 -6.10 6.35
C SER A 277 -24.14 -5.69 7.82
N ALA A 278 -23.30 -4.72 8.12
CA ALA A 278 -23.06 -4.23 9.47
C ALA A 278 -23.89 -2.96 9.82
N GLY A 279 -24.49 -2.31 8.83
CA GLY A 279 -25.43 -1.17 8.97
C GLY A 279 -26.85 -1.64 8.89
#